data_a0d99c4e1cf385698ca810b8506f16a4
#
_entry.id   a0d99c4e1cf385698ca810b8506f16a4
#
_cell.length_a   1.000
_cell.length_b   1.000
_cell.length_c   1.000
_cell.angle_alpha   90.00
_cell.angle_beta   90.00
_cell.angle_gamma   90.00
#
_symmetry.space_group_name_H-M   'P 1'
#
loop_
_entity.id
_entity.type
_entity.pdbx_description
1 polymer ?
#
loop_
_entity_poly.entity_id
_entity_poly.type
_entity_poly.pdbx_seq_one_letter_code
_entity_poly.pdbx_strand_id
1 'polypeptide(L)'
;MKNIFKMIYTCFKYIRTLFYILSIYKKIKPSLIISTGGYVGGLSVIAARIKRIPYMIHEQNACFGLANKLFYKKAKIVFTSFLMNVPNECLIGNPRMLTARKVKEDIIKP
;
A
#
# COMPACT_ATOMS: atom_id res chain seq x y z
N MET A 1 -23.16 -16.28 -16.95
CA MET A 1 -23.31 -15.01 -17.66
C MET A 1 -23.32 -13.79 -16.77
N LYS A 2 -24.00 -13.83 -15.63
CA LYS A 2 -23.97 -12.69 -14.68
C LYS A 2 -22.54 -12.36 -14.18
N ASN A 3 -21.66 -13.35 -14.08
CA ASN A 3 -20.29 -13.16 -13.62
C ASN A 3 -19.40 -12.40 -14.62
N ILE A 4 -19.67 -12.54 -15.93
CA ILE A 4 -18.91 -11.86 -16.99
C ILE A 4 -19.23 -10.37 -17.00
N PHE A 5 -20.51 -10.01 -16.90
CA PHE A 5 -20.93 -8.59 -16.85
C PHE A 5 -20.41 -7.92 -15.59
N LYS A 6 -20.45 -8.60 -14.44
CA LYS A 6 -19.94 -8.08 -13.18
C LYS A 6 -18.42 -7.89 -13.24
N MET A 7 -17.70 -8.81 -13.89
CA MET A 7 -16.26 -8.72 -14.06
C MET A 7 -15.88 -7.56 -14.99
N ILE A 8 -16.59 -7.39 -16.10
CA ILE A 8 -16.40 -6.26 -17.03
C ILE A 8 -16.66 -4.94 -16.32
N TYR A 9 -17.74 -4.86 -15.55
CA TYR A 9 -18.08 -3.66 -14.77
C TYR A 9 -16.99 -3.32 -13.76
N THR A 10 -16.48 -4.33 -13.04
CA THR A 10 -15.41 -4.16 -12.07
C THR A 10 -14.12 -3.68 -12.72
N CYS A 11 -13.74 -4.28 -13.86
CA CYS A 11 -12.56 -3.85 -14.61
C CYS A 11 -12.71 -2.42 -15.11
N PHE A 12 -13.88 -2.06 -15.60
CA PHE A 12 -14.15 -0.70 -16.06
C PHE A 12 -14.04 0.30 -14.91
N LYS A 13 -14.56 -0.07 -13.73
CA LYS A 13 -14.45 0.74 -12.52
C LYS A 13 -13.00 0.96 -12.11
N TYR A 14 -12.17 -0.09 -12.18
CA TYR A 14 -10.73 -0.01 -11.86
C TYR A 14 -10.01 0.91 -12.84
N ILE A 15 -10.26 0.76 -14.13
CA ILE A 15 -9.65 1.59 -15.17
C ILE A 15 -10.03 3.06 -14.96
N ARG A 16 -11.30 3.33 -14.69
CA ARG A 16 -11.78 4.68 -14.41
C ARG A 16 -11.10 5.30 -13.20
N THR A 17 -10.96 4.52 -12.12
CA THR A 17 -10.28 4.98 -10.91
C THR A 17 -8.80 5.23 -11.18
N LEU A 18 -8.15 4.37 -11.97
CA LEU A 18 -6.75 4.56 -12.34
C LEU A 18 -6.55 5.87 -13.11
N PHE A 19 -7.39 6.17 -14.09
CA PHE A 19 -7.33 7.43 -14.82
C PHE A 19 -7.54 8.63 -13.91
N TYR A 20 -8.43 8.50 -12.94
CA TYR A 20 -8.67 9.56 -11.95
C TYR A 20 -7.42 9.81 -11.11
N ILE A 21 -6.77 8.74 -10.63
CA ILE A 21 -5.53 8.85 -9.86
C ILE A 21 -4.41 9.48 -10.70
N LEU A 22 -4.28 9.05 -11.96
CA LEU A 22 -3.30 9.63 -12.88
C LEU A 22 -3.52 11.13 -13.08
N SER A 23 -4.78 11.55 -13.17
CA SER A 23 -5.16 12.96 -13.26
C SER A 23 -4.72 13.74 -12.02
N ILE A 24 -4.92 13.15 -10.83
CA ILE A 24 -4.49 13.76 -9.57
C ILE A 24 -2.96 13.89 -9.55
N TYR A 25 -2.23 12.85 -9.95
CA TYR A 25 -0.76 12.87 -9.98
C TYR A 25 -0.22 13.93 -10.95
N LYS A 26 -0.89 14.10 -12.09
CA LYS A 26 -0.52 15.16 -13.04
C LYS A 26 -0.70 16.55 -12.43
N LYS A 27 -1.73 16.74 -11.64
CA LYS A 27 -2.06 18.02 -11.01
C LYS A 27 -1.15 18.32 -9.81
N ILE A 28 -0.94 17.33 -8.94
CA ILE A 28 -0.21 17.50 -7.68
C ILE A 28 1.30 17.31 -7.86
N LYS A 29 1.71 16.46 -8.81
CA LYS A 29 3.11 16.09 -9.08
C LYS A 29 3.82 15.57 -7.82
N PRO A 30 3.34 14.45 -7.23
CA PRO A 30 3.96 13.92 -6.03
C PRO A 30 5.38 13.39 -6.33
N SER A 31 6.27 13.53 -5.36
CA SER A 31 7.64 13.03 -5.46
C SER A 31 7.76 11.60 -4.93
N LEU A 32 6.81 11.14 -4.13
CA LEU A 32 6.83 9.84 -3.49
C LEU A 32 5.39 9.43 -3.19
N ILE A 33 5.11 8.14 -3.37
CA ILE A 33 3.82 7.53 -3.04
C ILE A 33 4.05 6.52 -1.93
N ILE A 34 3.20 6.54 -0.91
CA ILE A 34 3.20 5.52 0.15
C ILE A 34 1.85 4.80 0.10
N SER A 35 1.89 3.48 -0.09
CA SER A 35 0.70 2.66 -0.19
C SER A 35 0.60 1.72 1.00
N THR A 36 -0.56 1.66 1.62
CA THR A 36 -0.86 0.68 2.68
C THR A 36 -1.53 -0.58 2.15
N GLY A 37 -1.62 -0.73 0.83
CA GLY A 37 -2.25 -1.86 0.19
C GLY A 37 -3.72 -1.62 -0.09
N GLY A 38 -4.45 -2.71 -0.33
CA GLY A 38 -5.86 -2.64 -0.68
C GLY A 38 -6.09 -2.22 -2.14
N TYR A 39 -7.33 -2.00 -2.46
CA TYR A 39 -7.77 -1.68 -3.82
C TYR A 39 -7.22 -0.33 -4.32
N VAL A 40 -7.44 0.72 -3.55
CA VAL A 40 -6.96 2.06 -3.93
C VAL A 40 -5.44 2.14 -3.85
N GLY A 41 -4.83 1.49 -2.85
CA GLY A 41 -3.38 1.44 -2.70
C GLY A 41 -2.71 0.77 -3.90
N GLY A 42 -3.28 -0.35 -4.38
CA GLY A 42 -2.77 -1.04 -5.56
C GLY A 42 -2.83 -0.18 -6.82
N LEU A 43 -3.95 0.49 -7.04
CA LEU A 43 -4.10 1.40 -8.18
C LEU A 43 -3.18 2.61 -8.07
N SER A 44 -2.94 3.11 -6.86
CA SER A 44 -2.02 4.21 -6.62
C SER A 44 -0.59 3.84 -6.99
N VAL A 45 -0.18 2.61 -6.69
CA VAL A 45 1.15 2.10 -7.05
C VAL A 45 1.25 1.89 -8.57
N ILE A 46 0.22 1.36 -9.22
CA ILE A 46 0.18 1.23 -10.67
C ILE A 46 0.35 2.60 -11.33
N ALA A 47 -0.38 3.60 -10.87
CA ALA A 47 -0.27 4.96 -11.37
C ALA A 47 1.13 5.54 -11.14
N ALA A 48 1.73 5.28 -9.97
CA ALA A 48 3.08 5.70 -9.67
C ALA A 48 4.09 5.09 -10.65
N ARG A 49 3.94 3.80 -10.97
CA ARG A 49 4.82 3.13 -11.95
C ARG A 49 4.65 3.71 -13.35
N ILE A 50 3.44 4.01 -13.76
CA ILE A 50 3.17 4.64 -15.07
C ILE A 50 3.86 6.01 -15.15
N LYS A 51 3.79 6.80 -14.10
CA LYS A 51 4.39 8.13 -14.04
C LYS A 51 5.86 8.11 -13.60
N ARG A 52 6.43 6.94 -13.32
CA ARG A 52 7.81 6.77 -12.85
C ARG A 52 8.07 7.50 -11.53
N ILE A 53 7.08 7.50 -10.65
CA ILE A 53 7.20 8.06 -9.31
C ILE A 53 7.64 6.94 -8.36
N PRO A 54 8.67 7.15 -7.52
CA PRO A 54 9.06 6.15 -6.53
C PRO A 54 7.94 5.92 -5.52
N TYR A 55 7.82 4.68 -5.04
CA TYR A 55 6.79 4.34 -4.07
C TYR A 55 7.35 3.46 -2.95
N MET A 56 6.72 3.55 -1.80
CA MET A 56 6.94 2.71 -0.65
C MET A 56 5.66 1.96 -0.33
N ILE A 57 5.78 0.79 0.29
CA ILE A 57 4.65 -0.05 0.66
C ILE A 57 4.68 -0.29 2.16
N HIS A 58 3.53 -0.31 2.80
CA HIS A 58 3.36 -0.71 4.18
C HIS A 58 2.45 -1.93 4.26
N GLU A 59 2.94 -3.03 4.86
CA GLU A 59 2.16 -4.24 5.07
C GLU A 59 1.95 -4.45 6.57
N GLN A 60 0.70 -4.43 6.98
CA GLN A 60 0.31 -4.57 8.40
C GLN A 60 0.15 -6.02 8.82
N ASN A 61 -0.02 -6.93 7.87
CA ASN A 61 -0.33 -8.33 8.13
C ASN A 61 0.92 -9.21 8.04
N ALA A 62 0.82 -10.42 8.57
CA ALA A 62 1.92 -11.39 8.51
C ALA A 62 2.16 -11.92 7.08
N CYS A 63 1.18 -11.75 6.20
CA CYS A 63 1.29 -12.12 4.78
C CYS A 63 0.93 -10.93 3.92
N PHE A 64 1.57 -10.81 2.74
CA PHE A 64 1.24 -9.74 1.82
C PHE A 64 -0.18 -9.89 1.29
N GLY A 65 -0.94 -8.79 1.28
CA GLY A 65 -2.14 -8.69 0.48
C GLY A 65 -1.80 -8.75 -1.01
N LEU A 66 -2.81 -8.98 -1.86
CA LEU A 66 -2.59 -9.17 -3.29
C LEU A 66 -1.86 -7.99 -3.93
N ALA A 67 -2.26 -6.76 -3.63
CA ALA A 67 -1.64 -5.58 -4.20
C ALA A 67 -0.16 -5.46 -3.80
N ASN A 68 0.14 -5.60 -2.51
CA ASN A 68 1.52 -5.53 -2.02
C ASN A 68 2.38 -6.67 -2.56
N LYS A 69 1.80 -7.87 -2.69
CA LYS A 69 2.49 -9.03 -3.26
C LYS A 69 2.93 -8.78 -4.70
N LEU A 70 2.13 -8.05 -5.47
CA LEU A 70 2.44 -7.75 -6.87
C LEU A 70 3.56 -6.71 -7.00
N PHE A 71 3.67 -5.77 -6.08
CA PHE A 71 4.50 -4.58 -6.28
C PHE A 71 5.66 -4.40 -5.29
N TYR A 72 5.84 -5.28 -4.30
CA TYR A 72 6.84 -5.08 -3.26
C TYR A 72 8.29 -5.09 -3.79
N LYS A 73 8.56 -5.83 -4.85
CA LYS A 73 9.94 -6.00 -5.36
C LYS A 73 10.55 -4.70 -5.87
N LYS A 74 9.74 -3.82 -6.41
CA LYS A 74 10.19 -2.55 -6.98
C LYS A 74 9.93 -1.35 -6.06
N ALA A 75 9.40 -1.59 -4.87
CA ALA A 75 9.23 -0.54 -3.88
C ALA A 75 10.60 -0.10 -3.36
N LYS A 76 10.76 1.19 -3.09
CA LYS A 76 11.98 1.71 -2.48
C LYS A 76 12.18 1.16 -1.08
N ILE A 77 11.11 1.13 -0.29
CA ILE A 77 11.10 0.58 1.06
C ILE A 77 9.79 -0.17 1.23
N VAL A 78 9.88 -1.34 1.86
CA VAL A 78 8.71 -2.12 2.26
C VAL A 78 8.67 -2.12 3.78
N PHE A 79 7.78 -1.31 4.34
CA PHE A 79 7.56 -1.28 5.78
C PHE A 79 6.71 -2.47 6.18
N THR A 80 7.18 -3.27 7.12
CA THR A 80 6.46 -4.46 7.56
C THR A 80 6.22 -4.42 9.06
N SER A 81 5.08 -4.96 9.49
CA SER A 81 4.77 -5.16 10.91
C SER A 81 5.32 -6.48 11.42
N PHE A 82 5.51 -7.45 10.53
CA PHE A 82 6.09 -8.76 10.81
C PHE A 82 7.21 -9.03 9.81
N LEU A 83 8.30 -9.65 10.26
CA LEU A 83 9.43 -9.94 9.39
C LEU A 83 9.03 -10.85 8.23
N MET A 84 9.24 -10.42 7.00
CA MET A 84 8.86 -11.13 5.78
C MET A 84 10.06 -11.56 4.93
N ASN A 85 11.26 -11.09 5.26
CA ASN A 85 12.52 -11.39 4.54
C ASN A 85 12.44 -11.04 3.05
N VAL A 86 11.98 -9.83 2.76
CA VAL A 86 11.87 -9.33 1.38
C VAL A 86 12.89 -8.22 1.14
N PRO A 87 13.23 -7.94 -0.15
CA PRO A 87 14.15 -6.84 -0.47
C PRO A 87 13.62 -5.50 0.05
N ASN A 88 14.54 -4.67 0.53
CA ASN A 88 14.27 -3.32 1.00
C ASN A 88 13.28 -3.26 2.17
N GLU A 89 13.21 -4.34 2.94
CA GLU A 89 12.33 -4.40 4.10
C GLU A 89 12.81 -3.49 5.22
N CYS A 90 11.87 -2.76 5.83
CA CYS A 90 12.08 -2.02 7.07
C CYS A 90 11.02 -2.48 8.06
N LEU A 91 11.42 -3.28 9.02
CA LEU A 91 10.53 -3.81 10.05
C LEU A 91 10.28 -2.72 11.09
N ILE A 92 9.05 -2.19 11.12
CA ILE A 92 8.67 -1.11 12.03
C ILE A 92 7.73 -1.56 13.14
N GLY A 93 7.23 -2.78 13.05
CA GLY A 93 6.20 -3.25 13.97
C GLY A 93 4.83 -2.66 13.64
N ASN A 94 3.83 -3.04 14.43
CA ASN A 94 2.48 -2.53 14.26
C ASN A 94 2.36 -1.21 15.03
N PRO A 95 1.96 -0.09 14.40
CA PRO A 95 1.78 1.18 15.11
C PRO A 95 0.82 1.09 16.29
N ARG A 96 -0.22 0.26 16.20
CA ARG A 96 -1.14 0.02 17.31
C ARG A 96 -0.45 -0.66 18.49
N MET A 97 0.44 -1.60 18.21
CA MET A 97 1.24 -2.27 19.26
C MET A 97 2.19 -1.31 19.94
N LEU A 98 2.81 -0.42 19.17
CA LEU A 98 3.70 0.61 19.73
C LEU A 98 2.93 1.57 20.64
N THR A 99 1.75 1.99 20.24
CA THR A 99 0.89 2.86 21.05
C THR A 99 0.44 2.14 22.32
N ALA A 100 0.04 0.87 22.21
CA ALA A 100 -0.37 0.07 23.36
C ALA A 100 0.78 -0.15 24.34
N ARG A 101 1.99 -0.42 23.84
CA ARG A 101 3.21 -0.54 24.64
C ARG A 101 3.51 0.75 25.38
N LYS A 102 3.45 1.88 24.68
CA LYS A 102 3.72 3.18 25.25
C LYS A 102 2.73 3.54 26.36
N VAL A 103 1.45 3.29 26.13
CA VAL A 103 0.41 3.48 27.14
C VAL A 103 0.66 2.57 28.34
N LYS A 104 1.01 1.32 28.11
CA LYS A 104 1.33 0.36 29.19
C LYS A 104 2.54 0.80 29.99
N GLU A 105 3.59 1.26 29.34
CA GLU A 105 4.80 1.78 30.01
C GLU A 105 4.49 3.02 30.85
N ASP A 106 3.65 3.93 30.31
CA ASP A 106 3.24 5.14 31.03
C ASP A 106 2.40 4.80 32.27
N ILE A 107 1.58 3.74 32.22
CA ILE A 107 0.78 3.29 33.34
C ILE A 107 1.62 2.63 34.42
N ILE A 108 2.69 1.90 34.03
CA ILE A 108 3.55 1.14 34.95
C ILE A 108 4.62 2.02 35.59
N LYS A 109 4.99 3.13 34.99
CA LYS A 109 5.96 4.07 35.58
C LYS A 109 5.40 4.67 36.88
N PRO A 110 6.15 4.56 37.99
CA PRO A 110 5.74 5.18 39.24
C PRO A 110 5.71 6.71 39.16
#